data_70b498df398c327963db11c6150a0ef7
#
_entry.id   70b498df398c327963db11c6150a0ef7
#
_cell.length_a   1.000
_cell.length_b   1.000
_cell.length_c   1.000
_cell.angle_alpha   90.00
_cell.angle_beta   90.00
_cell.angle_gamma   90.00
#
_symmetry.space_group_name_H-M   'P 1'
#
loop_
_entity.id
_entity.type
_entity.pdbx_description
1 polymer ?
#
loop_
_entity_poly.entity_id
_entity_poly.type
_entity_poly.pdbx_seq_one_letter_code
_entity_poly.pdbx_strand_id
1 'polypeptide(L)'
;MYNSIVGYALKIIKGNILFSIIIFIAMSQLMTITSIFALMWKYEILLNENIPFFRAFSIYSLLIVLFIVVLLIAIVTIIYIFSKNSRMFSTLRIFGATKLSLKRLSLALSFLYPLISYIISSLEIIIIYIRYRSYILTIINTSEVLNNAFTIFCANVILFLIFMFGAFITNTVLLNRDPYEDLRGTL
;
A
#
# COMPACT_ATOMS: atom_id res chain seq x y z
N MET A 1 -20.54 -8.27 -18.95
CA MET A 1 -19.22 -8.13 -19.57
C MET A 1 -18.57 -6.90 -18.96
N TYR A 2 -17.54 -7.07 -18.12
CA TYR A 2 -16.90 -5.95 -17.44
C TYR A 2 -15.99 -5.21 -18.44
N ASN A 3 -16.51 -4.18 -19.10
CA ASN A 3 -15.74 -3.34 -20.00
C ASN A 3 -14.98 -2.21 -19.29
N SER A 4 -14.88 -2.25 -17.95
CA SER A 4 -14.19 -1.23 -17.19
C SER A 4 -12.74 -1.64 -16.86
N ILE A 5 -11.83 -0.69 -16.86
CA ILE A 5 -10.43 -0.86 -16.48
C ILE A 5 -10.31 -1.51 -15.09
N VAL A 6 -11.19 -1.12 -14.16
CA VAL A 6 -11.27 -1.69 -12.81
C VAL A 6 -11.63 -3.18 -12.83
N GLY A 7 -12.57 -3.58 -13.71
CA GLY A 7 -12.93 -5.01 -13.86
C GLY A 7 -11.75 -5.86 -14.34
N TYR A 8 -10.93 -5.36 -15.26
CA TYR A 8 -9.69 -6.02 -15.67
C TYR A 8 -8.66 -6.08 -14.54
N ALA A 9 -8.49 -5.00 -13.78
CA ALA A 9 -7.59 -4.99 -12.62
C ALA A 9 -7.99 -6.04 -11.58
N LEU A 10 -9.29 -6.15 -11.24
CA LEU A 10 -9.81 -7.17 -10.33
C LEU A 10 -9.60 -8.59 -10.85
N LYS A 11 -9.72 -8.81 -12.17
CA LYS A 11 -9.44 -10.11 -12.79
C LYS A 11 -7.96 -10.50 -12.65
N ILE A 12 -7.05 -9.55 -12.79
CA ILE A 12 -5.60 -9.77 -12.58
C ILE A 12 -5.32 -10.11 -11.11
N ILE A 13 -5.91 -9.37 -10.15
CA ILE A 13 -5.80 -9.65 -8.72
C ILE A 13 -6.31 -11.08 -8.43
N LYS A 14 -7.48 -11.44 -8.95
CA LYS A 14 -8.05 -12.78 -8.78
C LYS A 14 -7.18 -13.88 -9.40
N GLY A 15 -6.59 -13.63 -10.56
CA GLY A 15 -5.65 -14.57 -11.21
C GLY A 15 -4.33 -14.76 -10.46
N ASN A 16 -4.01 -13.85 -9.52
CA ASN A 16 -2.82 -13.88 -8.67
C ASN A 16 -3.18 -13.89 -7.18
N ILE A 17 -4.26 -14.59 -6.81
CA ILE A 17 -4.90 -14.47 -5.49
C ILE A 17 -3.93 -14.69 -4.33
N LEU A 18 -3.10 -15.72 -4.35
CA LEU A 18 -2.15 -16.03 -3.26
C LEU A 18 -1.16 -14.89 -3.04
N PHE A 19 -0.56 -14.40 -4.12
CA PHE A 19 0.37 -13.27 -4.03
C PHE A 19 -0.35 -12.01 -3.55
N SER A 20 -1.55 -11.75 -4.07
CA SER A 20 -2.34 -10.57 -3.66
C SER A 20 -2.70 -10.60 -2.18
N ILE A 21 -3.07 -11.76 -1.62
CA ILE A 21 -3.35 -11.92 -0.18
C ILE A 21 -2.11 -11.57 0.64
N ILE A 22 -0.93 -12.07 0.25
CA ILE A 22 0.33 -11.76 0.97
C ILE A 22 0.58 -10.24 0.99
N ILE A 23 0.41 -9.58 -0.16
CA ILE A 23 0.59 -8.11 -0.25
C ILE A 23 -0.47 -7.36 0.57
N PHE A 24 -1.74 -7.81 0.54
CA PHE A 24 -2.80 -7.18 1.34
C PHE A 24 -2.50 -7.26 2.84
N ILE A 25 -2.08 -8.44 3.32
CA ILE A 25 -1.71 -8.63 4.73
C ILE A 25 -0.48 -7.79 5.07
N ALA A 26 0.59 -7.84 4.27
CA ALA A 26 1.81 -7.07 4.54
C ALA A 26 1.53 -5.57 4.61
N MET A 27 0.77 -5.03 3.65
CA MET A 27 0.42 -3.62 3.63
C MET A 27 -0.55 -3.23 4.75
N SER A 28 -1.54 -4.09 5.09
CA SER A 28 -2.46 -3.80 6.21
C SER A 28 -1.71 -3.72 7.54
N GLN A 29 -0.77 -4.64 7.78
CA GLN A 29 0.07 -4.61 8.99
C GLN A 29 0.91 -3.32 9.08
N LEU A 30 1.53 -2.90 7.97
CA LEU A 30 2.27 -1.64 7.94
C LEU A 30 1.37 -0.42 8.22
N MET A 31 0.16 -0.40 7.64
CA MET A 31 -0.82 0.65 7.88
C MET A 31 -1.31 0.66 9.34
N THR A 32 -1.55 -0.51 9.92
CA THR A 32 -1.96 -0.66 11.33
C THR A 32 -0.84 -0.18 12.28
N ILE A 33 0.39 -0.62 12.05
CA ILE A 33 1.56 -0.19 12.84
C ILE A 33 1.72 1.33 12.74
N THR A 34 1.70 1.90 11.54
CA THR A 34 1.85 3.35 11.33
C THR A 34 0.73 4.14 12.01
N SER A 35 -0.50 3.63 12.00
CA SER A 35 -1.64 4.24 12.70
C SER A 35 -1.44 4.27 14.21
N ILE A 36 -0.97 3.17 14.78
CA ILE A 36 -0.66 3.09 16.23
C ILE A 36 0.45 4.09 16.57
N PHE A 37 1.53 4.14 15.80
CA PHE A 37 2.61 5.10 16.02
C PHE A 37 2.14 6.55 15.89
N ALA A 38 1.29 6.86 14.92
CA ALA A 38 0.74 8.21 14.76
C ALA A 38 -0.10 8.64 15.98
N LEU A 39 -0.88 7.72 16.57
CA LEU A 39 -1.60 7.98 17.81
C LEU A 39 -0.66 8.12 19.00
N MET A 40 0.32 7.25 19.15
CA MET A 40 1.31 7.34 20.23
C MET A 40 2.10 8.66 20.17
N TRP A 41 2.41 9.13 18.97
CA TRP A 41 3.02 10.44 18.76
C TRP A 41 2.09 11.56 19.20
N LYS A 42 0.83 11.55 18.74
CA LYS A 42 -0.17 12.58 19.08
C LYS A 42 -0.35 12.75 20.59
N TYR A 43 -0.34 11.66 21.34
CA TYR A 43 -0.51 11.68 22.80
C TYR A 43 0.80 11.82 23.58
N GLU A 44 1.90 12.14 22.90
CA GLU A 44 3.23 12.32 23.50
C GLU A 44 3.71 11.15 24.36
N ILE A 45 3.08 9.98 24.23
CA ILE A 45 3.41 8.78 25.01
C ILE A 45 4.89 8.38 24.80
N LEU A 46 5.42 8.69 23.62
CA LEU A 46 6.78 8.42 23.23
C LEU A 46 7.78 9.51 23.65
N LEU A 47 7.29 10.68 24.10
CA LEU A 47 8.12 11.85 24.43
C LEU A 47 8.40 12.01 25.92
N ASN A 48 7.67 11.27 26.78
CA ASN A 48 7.57 11.56 28.22
C ASN A 48 8.71 11.01 29.09
N GLU A 49 9.88 10.68 28.56
CA GLU A 49 11.03 10.25 29.37
C GLU A 49 12.31 11.08 29.12
N ASN A 50 13.22 10.97 30.11
CA ASN A 50 14.37 11.85 30.35
C ASN A 50 15.46 11.98 29.25
N ILE A 51 15.27 11.43 28.03
CA ILE A 51 16.22 11.55 26.93
C ILE A 51 15.49 11.82 25.62
N PRO A 52 15.06 13.07 25.35
CA PRO A 52 14.22 13.39 24.21
C PRO A 52 14.90 13.17 22.84
N PHE A 53 16.21 13.37 22.77
CA PHE A 53 16.95 13.28 21.51
C PHE A 53 17.01 11.85 20.93
N PHE A 54 17.37 10.87 21.75
CA PHE A 54 17.46 9.47 21.29
C PHE A 54 16.11 8.87 20.90
N ARG A 55 15.03 9.30 21.55
CA ARG A 55 13.66 8.87 21.19
C ARG A 55 13.19 9.48 19.89
N ALA A 56 13.37 10.78 19.70
CA ALA A 56 13.03 11.42 18.45
C ALA A 56 13.78 10.77 17.27
N PHE A 57 15.08 10.52 17.43
CA PHE A 57 15.89 9.84 16.42
C PHE A 57 15.38 8.42 16.13
N SER A 58 15.04 7.65 17.16
CA SER A 58 14.49 6.29 17.01
C SER A 58 13.17 6.26 16.26
N ILE A 59 12.28 7.23 16.52
CA ILE A 59 10.98 7.31 15.85
C ILE A 59 11.14 7.72 14.38
N TYR A 60 11.97 8.71 14.09
CA TYR A 60 12.24 9.13 12.71
C TYR A 60 12.89 8.00 11.90
N SER A 61 13.86 7.29 12.48
CA SER A 61 14.49 6.15 11.81
C SER A 61 13.48 5.04 11.49
N LEU A 62 12.56 4.74 12.41
CA LEU A 62 11.51 3.76 12.21
C LEU A 62 10.53 4.18 11.10
N LEU A 63 10.12 5.45 11.06
CA LEU A 63 9.27 5.97 9.98
C LEU A 63 9.97 5.88 8.62
N ILE A 64 11.26 6.21 8.55
CA ILE A 64 12.05 6.08 7.31
C ILE A 64 12.09 4.62 6.86
N VAL A 65 12.33 3.67 7.77
CA VAL A 65 12.34 2.24 7.46
C VAL A 65 10.96 1.79 6.94
N LEU A 66 9.87 2.21 7.59
CA LEU A 66 8.51 1.91 7.12
C LEU A 66 8.26 2.44 5.71
N PHE A 67 8.68 3.66 5.41
CA PHE A 67 8.55 4.23 4.07
C PHE A 67 9.35 3.45 3.02
N ILE A 68 10.58 3.07 3.32
CA ILE A 68 11.41 2.25 2.44
C ILE A 68 10.74 0.89 2.18
N VAL A 69 10.23 0.23 3.21
CA VAL A 69 9.53 -1.06 3.09
C VAL A 69 8.29 -0.94 2.21
N VAL A 70 7.48 0.10 2.38
CA VAL A 70 6.29 0.34 1.52
C VAL A 70 6.69 0.57 0.07
N LEU A 71 7.74 1.33 -0.20
CA LEU A 71 8.27 1.52 -1.56
C LEU A 71 8.73 0.20 -2.17
N LEU A 72 9.48 -0.61 -1.43
CA LEU A 72 9.93 -1.93 -1.89
C LEU A 72 8.75 -2.86 -2.20
N ILE A 73 7.73 -2.90 -1.33
CA ILE A 73 6.51 -3.69 -1.58
C ILE A 73 5.82 -3.20 -2.86
N ALA A 74 5.71 -1.90 -3.08
CA ALA A 74 5.12 -1.35 -4.30
C ALA A 74 5.88 -1.79 -5.56
N ILE A 75 7.21 -1.65 -5.56
CA ILE A 75 8.09 -2.01 -6.67
C ILE A 75 7.96 -3.52 -6.97
N VAL A 76 8.12 -4.37 -5.95
CA VAL A 76 8.03 -5.83 -6.09
C VAL A 76 6.64 -6.25 -6.60
N THR A 77 5.58 -5.66 -6.08
CA THR A 77 4.19 -5.95 -6.50
C THR A 77 4.01 -5.68 -8.00
N ILE A 78 4.45 -4.54 -8.46
CA ILE A 78 4.29 -4.16 -9.87
C ILE A 78 5.17 -5.00 -10.78
N ILE A 79 6.43 -5.23 -10.41
CA ILE A 79 7.34 -6.09 -11.19
C ILE A 79 6.75 -7.50 -11.31
N TYR A 80 6.26 -8.09 -10.21
CA TYR A 80 5.66 -9.42 -10.23
C TYR A 80 4.43 -9.48 -11.13
N ILE A 81 3.52 -8.51 -11.04
CA ILE A 81 2.30 -8.48 -11.85
C ILE A 81 2.64 -8.36 -13.32
N PHE A 82 3.58 -7.49 -13.70
CA PHE A 82 4.01 -7.33 -15.08
C PHE A 82 4.73 -8.58 -15.60
N SER A 83 5.65 -9.15 -14.83
CA SER A 83 6.38 -10.37 -15.21
C SER A 83 5.42 -11.54 -15.46
N LYS A 84 4.50 -11.79 -14.51
CA LYS A 84 3.53 -12.90 -14.62
C LYS A 84 2.50 -12.70 -15.73
N ASN A 85 2.16 -11.47 -16.05
CA ASN A 85 1.17 -11.15 -17.09
C ASN A 85 1.82 -10.51 -18.33
N SER A 86 3.13 -10.67 -18.53
CA SER A 86 3.89 -10.04 -19.61
C SER A 86 3.30 -10.38 -20.98
N ARG A 87 3.00 -11.66 -21.24
CA ARG A 87 2.34 -12.09 -22.49
C ARG A 87 1.02 -11.36 -22.74
N MET A 88 0.18 -11.22 -21.71
CA MET A 88 -1.09 -10.50 -21.85
C MET A 88 -0.87 -9.02 -22.18
N PHE A 89 0.05 -8.34 -21.50
CA PHE A 89 0.37 -6.94 -21.77
C PHE A 89 0.95 -6.74 -23.18
N SER A 90 1.88 -7.62 -23.58
CA SER A 90 2.48 -7.57 -24.93
C SER A 90 1.46 -7.88 -26.01
N THR A 91 0.61 -8.88 -25.83
CA THR A 91 -0.50 -9.19 -26.76
C THR A 91 -1.44 -8.01 -26.89
N LEU A 92 -1.86 -7.38 -25.79
CA LEU A 92 -2.72 -6.18 -25.83
C LEU A 92 -2.06 -5.04 -26.63
N ARG A 93 -0.73 -4.85 -26.49
CA ARG A 93 0.01 -3.83 -27.26
C ARG A 93 0.03 -4.14 -28.77
N ILE A 94 0.23 -5.39 -29.15
CA ILE A 94 0.22 -5.83 -30.55
C ILE A 94 -1.18 -5.64 -31.17
N PHE A 95 -2.24 -5.92 -30.42
CA PHE A 95 -3.63 -5.68 -30.85
C PHE A 95 -4.07 -4.21 -30.78
N GLY A 96 -3.13 -3.28 -30.61
CA GLY A 96 -3.39 -1.83 -30.71
C GLY A 96 -3.76 -1.15 -29.40
N ALA A 97 -3.59 -1.81 -28.26
CA ALA A 97 -3.76 -1.11 -26.98
C ALA A 97 -2.69 -0.02 -26.83
N THR A 98 -3.14 1.20 -26.58
CA THR A 98 -2.23 2.33 -26.41
C THR A 98 -1.46 2.21 -25.10
N LYS A 99 -0.23 2.75 -25.05
CA LYS A 99 0.54 2.85 -23.80
C LYS A 99 -0.26 3.52 -22.67
N LEU A 100 -1.14 4.47 -23.03
CA LEU A 100 -2.00 5.17 -22.08
C LEU A 100 -3.04 4.24 -21.44
N SER A 101 -3.67 3.34 -22.20
CA SER A 101 -4.66 2.40 -21.66
C SER A 101 -4.03 1.39 -20.71
N LEU A 102 -2.82 0.90 -21.03
CA LEU A 102 -2.06 0.01 -20.15
C LEU A 102 -1.58 0.73 -18.88
N LYS A 103 -1.16 1.99 -19.01
CA LYS A 103 -0.80 2.82 -17.86
C LYS A 103 -2.01 3.02 -16.93
N ARG A 104 -3.20 3.27 -17.46
CA ARG A 104 -4.44 3.38 -16.66
C ARG A 104 -4.78 2.07 -15.95
N LEU A 105 -4.61 0.92 -16.63
CA LEU A 105 -4.83 -0.39 -16.03
C LEU A 105 -3.85 -0.65 -14.87
N SER A 106 -2.59 -0.34 -15.06
CA SER A 106 -1.57 -0.49 -14.04
C SER A 106 -1.78 0.47 -12.86
N LEU A 107 -2.17 1.71 -13.11
CA LEU A 107 -2.55 2.65 -12.05
C LEU A 107 -3.79 2.17 -11.27
N ALA A 108 -4.78 1.57 -11.94
CA ALA A 108 -5.92 0.98 -11.24
C ALA A 108 -5.51 -0.17 -10.32
N LEU A 109 -4.57 -1.03 -10.74
CA LEU A 109 -3.98 -2.06 -9.89
C LEU A 109 -3.26 -1.45 -8.70
N SER A 110 -2.39 -0.46 -8.95
CA SER A 110 -1.63 0.23 -7.90
C SER A 110 -2.53 0.92 -6.87
N PHE A 111 -3.71 1.38 -7.28
CA PHE A 111 -4.71 1.97 -6.39
C PHE A 111 -5.45 0.91 -5.56
N LEU A 112 -5.81 -0.22 -6.17
CA LEU A 112 -6.62 -1.26 -5.52
C LEU A 112 -5.86 -1.97 -4.39
N TYR A 113 -4.55 -2.20 -4.54
CA TYR A 113 -3.75 -2.87 -3.51
C TYR A 113 -3.76 -2.12 -2.18
N PRO A 114 -3.35 -0.84 -2.10
CA PRO A 114 -3.37 -0.11 -0.83
C PRO A 114 -4.80 0.20 -0.36
N LEU A 115 -5.79 0.33 -1.25
CA LEU A 115 -7.18 0.55 -0.87
C LEU A 115 -7.76 -0.65 -0.10
N ILE A 116 -7.56 -1.87 -0.62
CA ILE A 116 -8.02 -3.10 0.06
C ILE A 116 -7.26 -3.27 1.38
N SER A 117 -5.95 -3.03 1.39
CA SER A 117 -5.14 -3.09 2.61
C SER A 117 -5.58 -2.09 3.67
N TYR A 118 -6.01 -0.89 3.27
CA TYR A 118 -6.56 0.12 4.17
C TYR A 118 -7.86 -0.35 4.84
N ILE A 119 -8.75 -1.01 4.09
CA ILE A 119 -9.98 -1.57 4.65
C ILE A 119 -9.64 -2.65 5.70
N ILE A 120 -8.70 -3.55 5.41
CA ILE A 120 -8.24 -4.60 6.34
C ILE A 120 -7.61 -3.97 7.58
N SER A 121 -6.69 -3.00 7.42
CA SER A 121 -6.07 -2.27 8.53
C SER A 121 -7.11 -1.57 9.41
N SER A 122 -8.13 -0.97 8.82
CA SER A 122 -9.21 -0.33 9.59
C SER A 122 -9.97 -1.33 10.46
N LEU A 123 -10.24 -2.53 9.95
CA LEU A 123 -10.85 -3.62 10.72
C LEU A 123 -9.93 -4.10 11.84
N GLU A 124 -8.62 -4.26 11.59
CA GLU A 124 -7.63 -4.62 12.60
C GLU A 124 -7.59 -3.59 13.75
N ILE A 125 -7.58 -2.29 13.43
CA ILE A 125 -7.61 -1.21 14.44
C ILE A 125 -8.87 -1.27 15.28
N ILE A 126 -10.04 -1.52 14.67
CA ILE A 126 -11.31 -1.65 15.39
C ILE A 126 -11.25 -2.86 16.35
N ILE A 127 -10.72 -4.01 15.91
CA ILE A 127 -10.56 -5.21 16.74
C ILE A 127 -9.61 -4.93 17.92
N ILE A 128 -8.48 -4.27 17.67
CA ILE A 128 -7.54 -3.88 18.71
C ILE A 128 -8.22 -2.94 19.74
N TYR A 129 -8.96 -1.95 19.25
CA TYR A 129 -9.70 -1.03 20.12
C TYR A 129 -10.72 -1.75 21.00
N ILE A 130 -11.51 -2.65 20.45
CA ILE A 130 -12.52 -3.41 21.22
C ILE A 130 -11.84 -4.28 22.29
N ARG A 131 -10.76 -5.00 21.91
CA ARG A 131 -10.08 -5.94 22.81
C ARG A 131 -9.34 -5.25 23.95
N TYR A 132 -8.74 -4.10 23.70
CA TYR A 132 -7.93 -3.36 24.68
C TYR A 132 -8.60 -2.08 25.17
N ARG A 133 -9.93 -1.99 25.04
CA ARG A 133 -10.70 -0.78 25.36
C ARG A 133 -10.38 -0.21 26.72
N SER A 134 -10.37 -1.01 27.78
CA SER A 134 -10.10 -0.55 29.15
C SER A 134 -8.72 0.09 29.28
N TYR A 135 -7.69 -0.52 28.67
CA TYR A 135 -6.33 0.01 28.67
C TYR A 135 -6.19 1.26 27.79
N ILE A 136 -6.78 1.25 26.62
CA ILE A 136 -6.73 2.40 25.69
C ILE A 136 -7.41 3.62 26.31
N LEU A 137 -8.52 3.44 27.01
CA LEU A 137 -9.25 4.54 27.67
C LEU A 137 -8.49 5.21 28.81
N THR A 138 -7.49 4.55 29.41
CA THR A 138 -6.60 5.19 30.39
C THR A 138 -5.57 6.12 29.75
N ILE A 139 -5.29 5.93 28.47
CA ILE A 139 -4.21 6.62 27.74
C ILE A 139 -4.80 7.67 26.78
N ILE A 140 -5.91 7.32 26.12
CA ILE A 140 -6.50 8.12 25.03
C ILE A 140 -7.80 8.76 25.51
N ASN A 141 -7.90 10.07 25.40
CA ASN A 141 -9.11 10.79 25.74
C ASN A 141 -10.23 10.46 24.72
N THR A 142 -11.32 9.85 25.19
CA THR A 142 -12.45 9.43 24.33
C THR A 142 -13.24 10.59 23.73
N SER A 143 -13.14 11.79 24.29
CA SER A 143 -13.76 12.99 23.70
C SER A 143 -13.19 13.37 22.33
N GLU A 144 -12.02 12.80 21.95
CA GLU A 144 -11.32 13.08 20.70
C GLU A 144 -11.40 11.97 19.65
N VAL A 145 -12.41 11.12 19.69
CA VAL A 145 -12.54 9.97 18.77
C VAL A 145 -12.42 10.39 17.30
N LEU A 146 -13.06 11.49 16.93
CA LEU A 146 -13.06 11.99 15.55
C LEU A 146 -11.66 12.50 15.14
N ASN A 147 -10.96 13.17 16.03
CA ASN A 147 -9.61 13.68 15.83
C ASN A 147 -8.59 12.52 15.75
N ASN A 148 -8.81 11.44 16.50
CA ASN A 148 -7.99 10.23 16.41
C ASN A 148 -8.20 9.48 15.10
N ALA A 149 -9.46 9.35 14.64
CA ALA A 149 -9.76 8.77 13.34
C ALA A 149 -9.13 9.57 12.20
N PHE A 150 -9.13 10.90 12.29
CA PHE A 150 -8.47 11.77 11.31
C PHE A 150 -6.95 11.59 11.31
N THR A 151 -6.31 11.46 12.47
CA THR A 151 -4.85 11.18 12.58
C THR A 151 -4.49 9.85 11.92
N ILE A 152 -5.26 8.79 12.19
CA ILE A 152 -5.11 7.47 11.56
C ILE A 152 -5.28 7.58 10.05
N PHE A 153 -6.31 8.28 9.59
CA PHE A 153 -6.56 8.48 8.17
C PHE A 153 -5.38 9.19 7.48
N CYS A 154 -4.89 10.30 8.03
CA CYS A 154 -3.75 11.03 7.48
C CYS A 154 -2.48 10.16 7.39
N ALA A 155 -2.17 9.38 8.43
CA ALA A 155 -1.02 8.47 8.43
C ALA A 155 -1.13 7.42 7.31
N ASN A 156 -2.31 6.84 7.12
CA ASN A 156 -2.54 5.84 6.08
C ASN A 156 -2.55 6.45 4.67
N VAL A 157 -3.03 7.68 4.51
CA VAL A 157 -2.96 8.41 3.22
C VAL A 157 -1.51 8.63 2.80
N ILE A 158 -0.61 8.94 3.73
CA ILE A 158 0.82 9.08 3.44
C ILE A 158 1.39 7.77 2.89
N LEU A 159 1.15 6.63 3.55
CA LEU A 159 1.60 5.32 3.06
C LEU A 159 0.99 4.97 1.70
N PHE A 160 -0.29 5.27 1.51
CA PHE A 160 -0.98 5.09 0.25
C PHE A 160 -0.29 5.86 -0.88
N LEU A 161 0.04 7.13 -0.66
CA LEU A 161 0.73 7.98 -1.64
C LEU A 161 2.15 7.46 -1.95
N ILE A 162 2.89 6.98 -0.94
CA ILE A 162 4.22 6.38 -1.12
C ILE A 162 4.12 5.13 -1.99
N PHE A 163 3.14 4.25 -1.72
CA PHE A 163 2.91 3.07 -2.56
C PHE A 163 2.58 3.46 -4.00
N MET A 164 1.67 4.42 -4.20
CA MET A 164 1.30 4.92 -5.53
C MET A 164 2.50 5.51 -6.28
N PHE A 165 3.36 6.24 -5.58
CA PHE A 165 4.57 6.83 -6.16
C PHE A 165 5.56 5.74 -6.61
N GLY A 166 5.86 4.76 -5.77
CA GLY A 166 6.72 3.62 -6.12
C GLY A 166 6.17 2.81 -7.30
N ALA A 167 4.87 2.55 -7.29
CA ALA A 167 4.18 1.86 -8.37
C ALA A 167 4.19 2.67 -9.68
N PHE A 168 4.02 4.00 -9.62
CA PHE A 168 4.06 4.86 -10.79
C PHE A 168 5.44 4.86 -11.46
N ILE A 169 6.52 4.98 -10.68
CA ILE A 169 7.90 4.92 -11.21
C ILE A 169 8.13 3.57 -11.89
N THR A 170 7.82 2.47 -11.22
CA THR A 170 8.02 1.12 -11.75
C THR A 170 7.22 0.88 -13.03
N ASN A 171 5.96 1.35 -13.07
CA ASN A 171 5.11 1.27 -14.26
C ASN A 171 5.69 2.02 -15.46
N THR A 172 6.22 3.22 -15.25
CA THR A 172 6.81 4.01 -16.35
C THR A 172 8.03 3.31 -16.95
N VAL A 173 8.85 2.68 -16.12
CA VAL A 173 10.02 1.90 -16.56
C VAL A 173 9.60 0.66 -17.34
N LEU A 174 8.67 -0.13 -16.80
CA LEU A 174 8.23 -1.39 -17.42
C LEU A 174 7.47 -1.19 -18.73
N LEU A 175 6.62 -0.18 -18.82
CA LEU A 175 5.86 0.12 -20.05
C LEU A 175 6.72 0.70 -21.19
N ASN A 176 7.93 1.15 -20.91
CA ASN A 176 8.85 1.60 -21.94
C ASN A 176 9.68 0.48 -22.58
N ARG A 177 9.63 -0.76 -22.04
CA ARG A 177 10.29 -1.92 -22.65
C ARG A 177 9.65 -2.28 -23.99
N ASP A 178 10.44 -2.92 -24.87
CA ASP A 178 9.94 -3.41 -26.16
C ASP A 178 9.02 -4.62 -25.94
N PRO A 179 7.75 -4.59 -26.42
CA PRO A 179 6.84 -5.72 -26.30
C PRO A 179 7.31 -6.98 -27.03
N TYR A 180 8.15 -6.84 -28.06
CA TYR A 180 8.68 -7.98 -28.80
C TYR A 180 9.79 -8.72 -28.05
N GLU A 181 10.57 -8.03 -27.19
CA GLU A 181 11.56 -8.68 -26.33
C GLU A 181 10.88 -9.58 -25.28
N ASP A 182 9.78 -9.12 -24.69
CA ASP A 182 9.02 -9.91 -23.73
C ASP A 182 8.41 -11.19 -24.32
N LEU A 183 8.15 -11.22 -25.63
CA LEU A 183 7.63 -12.41 -26.32
C LEU A 183 8.75 -13.36 -26.77
N ARG A 184 9.93 -12.83 -27.13
CA ARG A 184 11.09 -13.63 -27.54
C ARG A 184 11.76 -14.37 -26.38
N GLY A 185 11.79 -13.80 -25.19
CA GLY A 185 12.40 -14.41 -24.00
C GLY A 185 11.63 -15.61 -23.43
N THR A 186 10.55 -16.06 -24.11
CA THR A 186 9.67 -17.16 -23.67
C THR A 186 9.58 -18.31 -24.69
N LEU A 187 10.39 -18.29 -25.76
CA LEU A 187 10.61 -19.37 -26.68
C LEU A 187 11.92 -20.10 -26.32
#